data_c231f0cddca7998a02c43e31664ef852
#
_entry.id   c231f0cddca7998a02c43e31664ef852
#
_cell.length_a   1.000
_cell.length_b   1.000
_cell.length_c   1.000
_cell.angle_alpha   90.00
_cell.angle_beta   90.00
_cell.angle_gamma   90.00
#
_symmetry.space_group_name_H-M   'P 1'
#
loop_
_entity.id
_entity.type
_entity.pdbx_description
1 polymer ?
#
loop_
_entity_poly.entity_id
_entity_poly.type
_entity_poly.pdbx_seq_one_letter_code
_entity_poly.pdbx_strand_id
1 'polypeptide(L)'
;MKIAIFGAGQLAMMMIEESADLGHEFIVIDPASRPPASKLSKHYMVEYNDEKVLKFIASECDIATIDFENVNISALEYLENHIKVSPPSNALKICQDRLYEKRLFTELGINVTEYHSVYSVKDIE
;
A
#
# COMPACT_ATOMS: atom_id res chain seq x y z
N MET A 1 14.05 -6.40 12.35
CA MET A 1 12.70 -6.77 11.85
C MET A 1 12.78 -7.03 10.36
N LYS A 2 11.93 -7.92 9.87
CA LYS A 2 11.77 -8.18 8.44
C LYS A 2 10.49 -7.49 7.96
N ILE A 3 10.62 -6.57 7.03
CA ILE A 3 9.57 -5.65 6.60
C ILE A 3 9.22 -5.91 5.14
N ALA A 4 7.95 -6.20 4.85
CA ALA A 4 7.45 -6.29 3.48
C ALA A 4 6.89 -4.94 3.03
N ILE A 5 7.26 -4.48 1.84
CA ILE A 5 6.75 -3.25 1.22
C ILE A 5 6.02 -3.62 -0.07
N PHE A 6 4.73 -3.31 -0.15
CA PHE A 6 3.95 -3.44 -1.38
C PHE A 6 4.11 -2.17 -2.21
N GLY A 7 4.66 -2.35 -3.42
CA GLY A 7 5.28 -1.34 -4.24
C GLY A 7 6.79 -1.34 -4.05
N ALA A 8 7.50 -0.97 -5.09
CA ALA A 8 8.96 -0.91 -5.07
C ALA A 8 9.46 0.36 -5.79
N GLY A 9 8.66 1.39 -5.74
CA GLY A 9 8.93 2.68 -6.36
C GLY A 9 9.98 3.51 -5.62
N GLN A 10 9.98 4.79 -5.91
CA GLN A 10 10.92 5.73 -5.32
C GLN A 10 10.71 5.89 -3.82
N LEU A 11 9.44 5.88 -3.35
CA LEU A 11 9.15 6.02 -1.93
C LEU A 11 9.62 4.80 -1.15
N ALA A 12 9.40 3.58 -1.67
CA ALA A 12 9.96 2.36 -1.07
C ALA A 12 11.49 2.42 -0.99
N MET A 13 12.15 2.88 -2.06
CA MET A 13 13.60 3.06 -2.07
C MET A 13 14.06 4.02 -0.97
N MET A 14 13.43 5.18 -0.85
CA MET A 14 13.75 6.17 0.19
C MET A 14 13.49 5.63 1.61
N MET A 15 12.39 4.90 1.83
CA MET A 15 12.14 4.25 3.12
C MET A 15 13.27 3.29 3.51
N ILE A 16 13.77 2.51 2.56
CA ILE A 16 14.87 1.56 2.80
C ILE A 16 16.17 2.31 3.08
N GLU A 17 16.51 3.32 2.29
CA GLU A 17 17.73 4.12 2.46
C GLU A 17 17.76 4.82 3.82
N GLU A 18 16.68 5.49 4.20
CA GLU A 18 16.58 6.20 5.49
C GLU A 18 16.55 5.26 6.72
N SER A 19 16.25 3.98 6.49
CA SER A 19 16.20 2.97 7.55
C SER A 19 17.43 2.08 7.59
N ALA A 20 18.44 2.30 6.75
CA ALA A 20 19.59 1.42 6.59
C ALA A 20 20.35 1.14 7.91
N ASP A 21 20.50 2.18 8.75
CA ASP A 21 21.22 2.09 10.02
C ASP A 21 20.42 1.40 11.14
N LEU A 22 19.14 1.10 10.91
CA LEU A 22 18.26 0.46 11.91
C LEU A 22 18.39 -1.08 11.91
N GLY A 23 19.14 -1.67 10.98
CA GLY A 23 19.37 -3.11 10.90
C GLY A 23 18.11 -3.92 10.53
N HIS A 24 17.23 -3.36 9.73
CA HIS A 24 16.03 -4.03 9.21
C HIS A 24 16.33 -4.76 7.91
N GLU A 25 15.63 -5.87 7.67
CA GLU A 25 15.62 -6.59 6.40
C GLU A 25 14.35 -6.18 5.63
N PHE A 26 14.50 -5.85 4.35
CA PHE A 26 13.40 -5.43 3.51
C PHE A 26 13.13 -6.41 2.37
N ILE A 27 11.85 -6.60 2.08
CA ILE A 27 11.35 -7.33 0.92
C ILE A 27 10.37 -6.41 0.21
N VAL A 28 10.52 -6.25 -1.11
CA VAL A 28 9.58 -5.46 -1.92
C VAL A 28 8.81 -6.37 -2.86
N ILE A 29 7.53 -6.07 -3.05
CA ILE A 29 6.61 -6.77 -3.95
C ILE A 29 6.14 -5.77 -5.00
N ASP A 30 6.42 -6.05 -6.27
CA ASP A 30 6.04 -5.16 -7.38
C ASP A 30 6.06 -5.93 -8.70
N PRO A 31 5.03 -5.84 -9.56
CA PRO A 31 5.02 -6.52 -10.86
C PRO A 31 6.03 -5.97 -11.86
N ALA A 32 6.56 -4.76 -11.67
CA ALA A 32 7.56 -4.18 -12.55
C ALA A 32 8.88 -4.96 -12.50
N SER A 33 9.56 -5.07 -13.65
CA SER A 33 10.80 -5.89 -13.76
C SER A 33 12.02 -5.30 -13.08
N ARG A 34 12.11 -4.00 -12.91
CA ARG A 34 13.27 -3.28 -12.32
C ARG A 34 12.84 -2.00 -11.59
N PRO A 35 12.00 -2.09 -10.59
CA PRO A 35 11.59 -0.91 -9.84
C PRO A 35 12.76 -0.36 -9.00
N PRO A 36 12.76 0.92 -8.64
CA PRO A 36 13.87 1.57 -7.93
C PRO A 36 14.36 0.82 -6.70
N ALA A 37 13.47 0.39 -5.81
CA ALA A 37 13.81 -0.28 -4.56
C ALA A 37 14.37 -1.69 -4.74
N SER A 38 14.22 -2.33 -5.91
CA SER A 38 14.76 -3.67 -6.20
C SER A 38 16.29 -3.74 -6.13
N LYS A 39 16.97 -2.59 -6.13
CA LYS A 39 18.43 -2.51 -6.00
C LYS A 39 18.91 -2.64 -4.56
N LEU A 40 18.04 -2.37 -3.59
CA LEU A 40 18.37 -2.28 -2.17
C LEU A 40 17.78 -3.42 -1.33
N SER A 41 16.88 -4.21 -1.91
CA SER A 41 16.12 -5.23 -1.19
C SER A 41 15.81 -6.45 -2.06
N LYS A 42 15.38 -7.54 -1.43
CA LYS A 42 14.87 -8.69 -2.16
C LYS A 42 13.55 -8.33 -2.82
N HIS A 43 13.49 -8.47 -4.13
CA HIS A 43 12.31 -8.14 -4.95
C HIS A 43 11.58 -9.40 -5.39
N TYR A 44 10.26 -9.43 -5.15
CA TYR A 44 9.35 -10.41 -5.71
C TYR A 44 8.56 -9.75 -6.86
N MET A 45 8.90 -10.13 -8.09
CA MET A 45 8.25 -9.63 -9.30
C MET A 45 6.96 -10.41 -9.55
N VAL A 46 5.91 -10.07 -8.82
CA VAL A 46 4.58 -10.69 -8.88
C VAL A 46 3.49 -9.64 -8.65
N GLU A 47 2.25 -10.00 -8.98
CA GLU A 47 1.09 -9.19 -8.61
C GLU A 47 0.92 -9.12 -7.07
N TYR A 48 0.34 -8.03 -6.57
CA TYR A 48 0.18 -7.78 -5.13
C TYR A 48 -0.70 -8.81 -4.40
N ASN A 49 -1.52 -9.56 -5.12
CA ASN A 49 -2.39 -10.61 -4.60
C ASN A 49 -1.86 -12.04 -4.86
N ASP A 50 -0.59 -12.21 -5.19
CA ASP A 50 0.00 -13.55 -5.36
C ASP A 50 -0.06 -14.33 -4.05
N GLU A 51 -0.86 -15.39 -4.03
CA GLU A 51 -1.12 -16.18 -2.82
C GLU A 51 0.13 -16.81 -2.20
N LYS A 52 1.11 -17.21 -3.02
CA LYS A 52 2.34 -17.85 -2.50
C LYS A 52 3.21 -16.83 -1.79
N VAL A 53 3.31 -15.63 -2.37
CA VAL A 53 4.07 -14.53 -1.78
C VAL A 53 3.36 -14.00 -0.53
N LEU A 54 2.02 -13.87 -0.53
CA LEU A 54 1.27 -13.48 0.65
C LEU A 54 1.45 -14.47 1.83
N LYS A 55 1.38 -15.78 1.56
CA LYS A 55 1.64 -16.82 2.58
C LYS A 55 3.08 -16.76 3.11
N PHE A 56 4.05 -16.51 2.23
CA PHE A 56 5.45 -16.32 2.61
C PHE A 56 5.61 -15.08 3.51
N ILE A 57 5.04 -13.94 3.14
CA ILE A 57 5.09 -12.70 3.94
C ILE A 57 4.46 -12.93 5.30
N ALA A 58 3.28 -13.56 5.35
CA ALA A 58 2.56 -13.85 6.59
C ALA A 58 3.35 -14.72 7.57
N SER A 59 4.25 -15.60 7.07
CA SER A 59 5.07 -16.48 7.90
C SER A 59 6.44 -15.93 8.26
N GLU A 60 6.99 -15.05 7.43
CA GLU A 60 8.40 -14.67 7.51
C GLU A 60 8.64 -13.20 7.85
N CYS A 61 7.62 -12.33 7.70
CA CYS A 61 7.76 -10.91 7.96
C CYS A 61 7.10 -10.51 9.29
N ASP A 62 7.67 -9.49 9.92
CA ASP A 62 7.14 -8.94 11.18
C ASP A 62 6.04 -7.90 10.92
N ILE A 63 6.14 -7.19 9.79
CA ILE A 63 5.25 -6.10 9.42
C ILE A 63 5.18 -5.97 7.89
N ALA A 64 4.02 -5.52 7.39
CA ALA A 64 3.86 -5.08 6.02
C ALA A 64 3.47 -3.60 5.94
N THR A 65 3.97 -2.92 4.91
CA THR A 65 3.63 -1.54 4.56
C THR A 65 3.44 -1.38 3.06
N ILE A 66 3.05 -0.19 2.62
CA ILE A 66 2.83 0.17 1.21
C ILE A 66 3.63 1.42 0.86
N ASP A 67 4.00 1.59 -0.40
CA ASP A 67 4.61 2.83 -0.90
C ASP A 67 3.64 3.69 -1.74
N PHE A 68 2.47 3.14 -2.10
CA PHE A 68 1.43 3.86 -2.84
C PHE A 68 0.04 3.24 -2.61
N GLU A 69 -1.03 3.95 -2.96
CA GLU A 69 -2.41 3.56 -2.62
C GLU A 69 -3.00 2.44 -3.50
N ASN A 70 -2.49 2.19 -4.72
CA ASN A 70 -3.12 1.25 -5.65
C ASN A 70 -2.71 -0.22 -5.42
N VAL A 71 -2.59 -0.63 -4.16
CA VAL A 71 -2.36 -2.01 -3.75
C VAL A 71 -3.71 -2.71 -3.54
N ASN A 72 -3.74 -4.00 -3.79
CA ASN A 72 -4.96 -4.80 -3.62
C ASN A 72 -5.37 -4.87 -2.14
N ILE A 73 -6.56 -4.36 -1.81
CA ILE A 73 -7.10 -4.33 -0.44
C ILE A 73 -7.18 -5.73 0.17
N SER A 74 -7.66 -6.73 -0.59
CA SER A 74 -7.81 -8.09 -0.07
C SER A 74 -6.47 -8.74 0.29
N ALA A 75 -5.37 -8.33 -0.34
CA ALA A 75 -4.04 -8.78 0.02
C ALA A 75 -3.63 -8.25 1.42
N LEU A 76 -3.91 -6.98 1.69
CA LEU A 76 -3.65 -6.39 3.00
C LEU A 76 -4.58 -6.96 4.09
N GLU A 77 -5.87 -7.13 3.81
CA GLU A 77 -6.84 -7.77 4.71
C GLU A 77 -6.41 -9.20 5.08
N TYR A 78 -5.88 -9.97 4.12
CA TYR A 78 -5.30 -11.28 4.40
C TYR A 78 -4.12 -11.18 5.37
N LEU A 79 -3.19 -10.26 5.13
CA LEU A 79 -2.00 -10.09 5.97
C LEU A 79 -2.34 -9.58 7.38
N GLU A 80 -3.33 -8.72 7.54
CA GLU A 80 -3.78 -8.21 8.84
C GLU A 80 -4.22 -9.32 9.82
N ASN A 81 -4.63 -10.48 9.30
CA ASN A 81 -4.96 -11.64 10.14
C ASN A 81 -3.71 -12.40 10.64
N HIS A 82 -2.50 -12.05 10.18
CA HIS A 82 -1.28 -12.79 10.47
C HIS A 82 -0.18 -11.92 11.05
N ILE A 83 0.01 -10.71 10.50
CA ILE A 83 1.06 -9.77 10.89
C ILE A 83 0.51 -8.36 10.98
N LYS A 84 1.28 -7.45 11.57
CA LYS A 84 0.92 -6.03 11.57
C LYS A 84 1.01 -5.46 10.15
N VAL A 85 -0.03 -4.75 9.71
CA VAL A 85 -0.06 -3.96 8.47
C VAL A 85 -0.21 -2.48 8.81
N SER A 86 0.61 -1.63 8.22
CA SER A 86 0.57 -0.18 8.45
C SER A 86 0.88 0.59 7.17
N PRO A 87 0.02 1.47 6.69
CA PRO A 87 -1.32 1.76 7.22
C PRO A 87 -2.27 0.57 7.09
N PRO A 88 -3.36 0.51 7.88
CA PRO A 88 -4.31 -0.59 7.80
C PRO A 88 -5.11 -0.58 6.50
N SER A 89 -5.59 -1.74 6.07
CA SER A 89 -6.37 -1.92 4.83
C SER A 89 -7.57 -0.99 4.73
N ASN A 90 -8.25 -0.70 5.85
CA ASN A 90 -9.38 0.22 5.88
C ASN A 90 -8.98 1.67 5.55
N ALA A 91 -7.82 2.14 5.99
CA ALA A 91 -7.31 3.46 5.61
C ALA A 91 -7.04 3.53 4.10
N LEU A 92 -6.41 2.49 3.55
CA LEU A 92 -6.14 2.40 2.13
C LEU A 92 -7.43 2.38 1.29
N LYS A 93 -8.44 1.62 1.72
CA LYS A 93 -9.74 1.55 1.07
C LYS A 93 -10.41 2.92 0.93
N ILE A 94 -10.25 3.79 1.93
CA ILE A 94 -10.76 5.15 1.88
C ILE A 94 -9.94 6.00 0.91
N CYS A 95 -8.61 5.89 0.94
CA CYS A 95 -7.72 6.68 0.08
C CYS A 95 -7.79 6.31 -1.40
N GLN A 96 -8.19 5.07 -1.72
CA GLN A 96 -8.33 4.62 -3.12
C GLN A 96 -9.54 5.24 -3.83
N ASP A 97 -10.54 5.70 -3.10
CA ASP A 97 -11.75 6.31 -3.67
C ASP A 97 -11.85 7.77 -3.21
N ARG A 98 -11.71 8.68 -4.17
CA ARG A 98 -11.76 10.13 -3.91
C ARG A 98 -13.07 10.58 -3.27
N LEU A 99 -14.18 9.91 -3.57
CA LEU A 99 -15.47 10.21 -2.98
C LEU A 99 -15.54 9.77 -1.51
N TYR A 100 -14.99 8.61 -1.18
CA TYR A 100 -14.89 8.13 0.21
C TYR A 100 -13.99 9.04 1.04
N GLU A 101 -12.84 9.44 0.49
CA GLU A 101 -11.94 10.38 1.16
C GLU A 101 -12.64 11.73 1.46
N LYS A 102 -13.32 12.30 0.46
CA LYS A 102 -14.06 13.55 0.63
C LYS A 102 -15.19 13.44 1.66
N ARG A 103 -15.93 12.33 1.66
CA ARG A 103 -16.99 12.07 2.64
C ARG A 103 -16.41 11.98 4.05
N LEU A 104 -15.34 11.22 4.24
CA LEU A 104 -14.67 11.10 5.56
C LEU A 104 -14.24 12.48 6.07
N PHE A 105 -13.61 13.30 5.24
CA PHE A 105 -13.18 14.64 5.66
C PHE A 105 -14.36 15.53 6.05
N THR A 106 -15.47 15.45 5.31
CA THR A 106 -16.69 16.18 5.64
C THR A 106 -17.29 15.73 6.97
N GLU A 107 -17.36 14.42 7.23
CA GLU A 107 -17.85 13.84 8.48
C GLU A 107 -16.98 14.23 9.69
N LEU A 108 -15.67 14.39 9.48
CA LEU A 108 -14.72 14.85 10.49
C LEU A 108 -14.69 16.39 10.68
N GLY A 109 -15.52 17.13 9.92
CA GLY A 109 -15.54 18.59 9.97
C GLY A 109 -14.31 19.27 9.36
N ILE A 110 -13.55 18.55 8.53
CA ILE A 110 -12.42 19.09 7.79
C ILE A 110 -12.93 19.78 6.53
N ASN A 111 -12.49 20.99 6.28
CA ASN A 111 -12.87 21.73 5.10
C ASN A 111 -12.38 21.05 3.82
N VAL A 112 -13.29 20.79 2.91
CA VAL A 112 -13.03 20.25 1.58
C VAL A 112 -13.53 21.21 0.51
N THR A 113 -12.90 21.17 -0.65
CA THR A 113 -13.46 21.87 -1.83
C THR A 113 -14.81 21.30 -2.18
N GLU A 114 -15.72 22.14 -2.66
CA GLU A 114 -17.01 21.70 -3.20
C GLU A 114 -16.79 20.63 -4.28
N TYR A 115 -17.61 19.59 -4.27
CA TYR A 115 -17.50 18.47 -5.21
C TYR A 115 -18.85 17.86 -5.52
N HIS A 116 -18.98 17.27 -6.69
CA HIS A 116 -20.14 16.51 -7.13
C HIS A 116 -19.71 15.11 -7.57
N SER A 117 -20.54 14.12 -7.23
CA SER A 117 -20.35 12.74 -7.72
C SER A 117 -20.89 12.66 -9.15
N VAL A 118 -20.07 12.20 -10.08
CA VAL A 118 -20.44 12.04 -11.49
C VAL A 118 -20.43 10.55 -11.83
N TYR A 119 -21.57 10.01 -12.21
CA TYR A 119 -21.73 8.60 -12.62
C TYR A 119 -22.08 8.46 -14.11
N SER A 120 -22.51 9.54 -14.75
CA SER A 120 -22.88 9.56 -16.16
C SER A 120 -22.64 10.94 -16.78
N VAL A 121 -22.64 11.01 -18.11
CA VAL A 121 -22.55 12.31 -18.83
C VAL A 121 -23.66 13.29 -18.44
N LYS A 122 -24.85 12.77 -18.09
CA LYS A 122 -25.99 13.60 -17.68
C LYS A 122 -25.79 14.30 -16.34
N ASP A 123 -24.85 13.86 -15.54
CA ASP A 123 -24.55 14.45 -14.23
C ASP A 123 -23.65 15.70 -14.37
N ILE A 124 -23.19 16.00 -15.59
CA ILE A 124 -22.31 17.13 -15.92
C ILE A 124 -23.10 18.29 -16.56
N GLU A 125 -24.32 18.02 -17.09
CA GLU A 125 -25.22 19.01 -17.70
C GLU A 125 -26.08 19.72 -16.63
#